data_0f00b6b560c5c3bf80f83cb6ebacba81
#
_entry.id   0f00b6b560c5c3bf80f83cb6ebacba81
#
_cell.length_a   1.000
_cell.length_b   1.000
_cell.length_c   1.000
_cell.angle_alpha   90.00
_cell.angle_beta   90.00
_cell.angle_gamma   90.00
#
_symmetry.space_group_name_H-M   'P 1'
#
loop_
_entity.id
_entity.type
_entity.pdbx_description
1 polymer ?
#
loop_
_entity_poly.entity_id
_entity_poly.type
_entity_poly.pdbx_seq_one_letter_code
_entity_poly.pdbx_strand_id
1 'polypeptide(L)'
;MANHKSAEKRIRANETKRLRNRYQHKTTRTVVKKLKSTTVKSEATELLKQVSAMIDKLAKNNIIHWKKAANQKSKLTKFVNGLEKK
;
A
#
# COMPACT_ATOMS: atom_id res chain seq x y z
N MET A 1 16.71 31.26 20.62
CA MET A 1 16.04 29.99 20.88
C MET A 1 14.97 29.64 19.84
N ALA A 2 15.15 30.15 18.65
CA ALA A 2 14.30 29.80 17.52
C ALA A 2 14.35 28.28 17.23
N ASN A 3 15.45 27.61 17.61
CA ASN A 3 15.65 26.19 17.35
C ASN A 3 14.65 25.28 18.10
N HIS A 4 14.15 25.73 19.26
CA HIS A 4 13.27 24.92 20.07
C HIS A 4 11.88 24.76 19.42
N LYS A 5 11.31 25.85 18.94
CA LYS A 5 10.01 25.82 18.27
C LYS A 5 10.09 25.05 16.95
N SER A 6 11.18 25.20 16.21
CA SER A 6 11.41 24.47 14.97
C SER A 6 11.49 22.97 15.21
N ALA A 7 12.16 22.54 16.27
CA ALA A 7 12.27 21.13 16.65
C ALA A 7 10.91 20.56 17.01
N GLU A 8 10.12 21.26 17.80
CA GLU A 8 8.78 20.82 18.18
C GLU A 8 7.86 20.68 16.95
N LYS A 9 7.91 21.66 16.06
CA LYS A 9 7.12 21.64 14.83
C LYS A 9 7.50 20.44 13.95
N ARG A 10 8.80 20.15 13.87
CA ARG A 10 9.31 19.01 13.10
C ARG A 10 8.86 17.69 13.71
N ILE A 11 8.88 17.57 15.03
CA ILE A 11 8.43 16.37 15.75
C ILE A 11 6.95 16.12 15.47
N ARG A 12 6.10 17.15 15.56
CA ARG A 12 4.67 17.02 15.27
C ARG A 12 4.42 16.62 13.81
N ALA A 13 5.15 17.24 12.87
CA ALA A 13 5.02 16.91 11.46
C ALA A 13 5.43 15.46 11.20
N ASN A 14 6.51 15.00 11.84
CA ASN A 14 6.98 13.63 11.70
C ASN A 14 5.99 12.63 12.28
N GLU A 15 5.38 12.92 13.42
CA GLU A 15 4.36 12.05 14.02
C GLU A 15 3.12 11.95 13.14
N THR A 16 2.63 13.07 12.62
CA THR A 16 1.49 13.10 11.71
C THR A 16 1.78 12.27 10.46
N LYS A 17 2.97 12.44 9.89
CA LYS A 17 3.40 11.71 8.71
C LYS A 17 3.49 10.21 9.00
N ARG A 18 4.06 9.83 10.15
CA ARG A 18 4.19 8.44 10.56
C ARG A 18 2.83 7.77 10.72
N LEU A 19 1.88 8.45 11.36
CA LEU A 19 0.52 7.94 11.54
C LEU A 19 -0.19 7.76 10.20
N ARG A 20 -0.03 8.73 9.30
CA ARG A 20 -0.59 8.67 7.96
C ARG A 20 -0.02 7.50 7.17
N ASN A 21 1.31 7.31 7.23
CA ASN A 21 1.98 6.23 6.54
C ASN A 21 1.51 4.87 7.07
N ARG A 22 1.41 4.74 8.37
CA ARG A 22 0.92 3.53 9.03
C ARG A 22 -0.51 3.21 8.60
N TYR A 23 -1.37 4.22 8.55
CA TYR A 23 -2.76 4.08 8.12
C TYR A 23 -2.84 3.60 6.67
N GLN A 24 -2.07 4.23 5.77
CA GLN A 24 -2.06 3.84 4.36
C GLN A 24 -1.58 2.41 4.18
N HIS A 25 -0.54 2.01 4.90
CA HIS A 25 -0.01 0.66 4.83
C HIS A 25 -1.05 -0.36 5.32
N LYS A 26 -1.71 -0.06 6.42
CA LYS A 26 -2.75 -0.92 6.99
C LYS A 26 -3.93 -1.06 6.03
N THR A 27 -4.38 0.05 5.43
CA THR A 27 -5.48 0.04 4.47
C THR A 27 -5.13 -0.82 3.26
N THR A 28 -3.91 -0.68 2.74
CA THR A 28 -3.45 -1.49 1.61
C THR A 28 -3.44 -2.98 1.96
N ARG A 29 -2.96 -3.35 3.14
CA ARG A 29 -2.96 -4.74 3.59
C ARG A 29 -4.37 -5.32 3.68
N THR A 30 -5.32 -4.52 4.13
CA THR A 30 -6.73 -4.94 4.22
C THR A 30 -7.29 -5.24 2.84
N VAL A 31 -7.02 -4.38 1.85
CA VAL A 31 -7.48 -4.58 0.47
C VAL A 31 -6.79 -5.80 -0.15
N VAL A 32 -5.50 -6.02 0.14
CA VAL A 32 -4.78 -7.21 -0.31
C VAL A 32 -5.42 -8.49 0.22
N LYS A 33 -5.81 -8.52 1.49
CA LYS A 33 -6.50 -9.67 2.09
C LYS A 33 -7.85 -9.90 1.39
N LYS A 34 -8.58 -8.84 1.12
CA LYS A 34 -9.85 -8.92 0.41
C LYS A 34 -9.66 -9.51 -0.98
N LEU A 35 -8.63 -9.07 -1.70
CA LEU A 35 -8.29 -9.61 -3.01
C LEU A 35 -8.00 -11.10 -2.94
N LYS A 36 -7.20 -11.53 -1.97
CA LYS A 36 -6.83 -12.94 -1.81
C LYS A 36 -8.00 -13.84 -1.45
N SER A 37 -9.05 -13.29 -0.84
CA SER A 37 -10.24 -14.03 -0.49
C SER A 37 -11.28 -14.02 -1.60
N THR A 38 -11.09 -13.24 -2.66
CA THR A 38 -12.01 -13.15 -3.79
C THR A 38 -11.82 -14.35 -4.70
N THR A 39 -12.92 -15.00 -5.08
CA THR A 39 -12.92 -16.17 -5.96
C THR A 39 -13.35 -15.83 -7.38
N VAL A 40 -14.02 -14.68 -7.57
CA VAL A 40 -14.51 -14.24 -8.87
C VAL A 40 -13.45 -13.40 -9.56
N LYS A 41 -13.02 -13.81 -10.75
CA LYS A 41 -11.96 -13.14 -11.48
C LYS A 41 -12.24 -11.68 -11.80
N SER A 42 -13.47 -11.36 -12.22
CA SER A 42 -13.83 -9.98 -12.57
C SER A 42 -13.66 -9.03 -11.38
N GLU A 43 -14.14 -9.46 -10.20
CA GLU A 43 -13.96 -8.69 -8.97
C GLU A 43 -12.50 -8.61 -8.56
N ALA A 44 -11.76 -9.72 -8.69
CA ALA A 44 -10.35 -9.78 -8.38
C ALA A 44 -9.54 -8.83 -9.28
N THR A 45 -9.88 -8.73 -10.57
CA THR A 45 -9.22 -7.84 -11.50
C THR A 45 -9.40 -6.38 -11.11
N GLU A 46 -10.61 -5.98 -10.70
CA GLU A 46 -10.87 -4.63 -10.23
C GLU A 46 -10.10 -4.33 -8.95
N LEU A 47 -10.13 -5.27 -8.00
CA LEU A 47 -9.36 -5.12 -6.75
C LEU A 47 -7.87 -5.04 -7.03
N LEU A 48 -7.37 -5.82 -7.99
CA LEU A 48 -5.97 -5.78 -8.38
C LEU A 48 -5.57 -4.39 -8.87
N LYS A 49 -6.42 -3.75 -9.68
CA LYS A 49 -6.16 -2.39 -10.15
C LYS A 49 -6.07 -1.40 -8.98
N GLN A 50 -7.00 -1.49 -8.02
CA GLN A 50 -6.99 -0.65 -6.84
C GLN A 50 -5.75 -0.88 -5.99
N VAL A 51 -5.43 -2.16 -5.72
CA VAL A 51 -4.27 -2.53 -4.91
C VAL A 51 -2.97 -2.08 -5.58
N SER A 52 -2.86 -2.26 -6.89
CA SER A 52 -1.67 -1.83 -7.64
C SER A 52 -1.45 -0.34 -7.50
N ALA A 53 -2.51 0.46 -7.63
CA ALA A 53 -2.42 1.91 -7.45
C ALA A 53 -2.00 2.27 -6.02
N MET A 54 -2.56 1.57 -5.02
CA MET A 54 -2.22 1.81 -3.61
C MET A 54 -0.76 1.45 -3.32
N ILE A 55 -0.29 0.32 -3.85
CA ILE A 55 1.10 -0.13 -3.68
C ILE A 55 2.06 0.85 -4.34
N ASP A 56 1.76 1.31 -5.55
CA ASP A 56 2.56 2.31 -6.24
C ASP A 56 2.65 3.61 -5.44
N LYS A 57 1.54 4.02 -4.84
CA LYS A 57 1.49 5.22 -4.01
C LYS A 57 2.37 5.07 -2.76
N LEU A 58 2.35 3.89 -2.14
CA LEU A 58 3.21 3.60 -0.99
C LEU A 58 4.70 3.69 -1.38
N ALA A 59 5.06 3.15 -2.55
CA ALA A 59 6.43 3.20 -3.05
C ALA A 59 6.85 4.64 -3.38
N LYS A 60 5.95 5.42 -4.01
CA LYS A 60 6.19 6.82 -4.34
C LYS A 60 6.46 7.65 -3.10
N ASN A 61 5.77 7.37 -2.00
CA ASN A 61 5.92 8.08 -0.74
C ASN A 61 7.01 7.49 0.16
N ASN A 62 7.79 6.54 -0.36
CA ASN A 62 8.88 5.88 0.37
C ASN A 62 8.44 5.13 1.63
N ILE A 63 7.17 4.74 1.69
CA ILE A 63 6.65 3.92 2.80
C ILE A 63 7.14 2.49 2.66
N ILE A 64 7.23 1.99 1.42
CA ILE A 64 7.83 0.71 1.10
C ILE A 64 8.87 0.90 -0.01
N HIS A 65 9.81 -0.04 -0.11
CA HIS A 65 10.81 -0.02 -1.16
C HIS A 65 10.18 -0.42 -2.49
N TRP A 66 10.67 0.17 -3.60
CA TRP A 66 10.13 -0.10 -4.93
C TRP A 66 10.23 -1.59 -5.33
N LYS A 67 11.28 -2.28 -4.88
CA LYS A 67 11.43 -3.72 -5.12
C LYS A 67 10.33 -4.52 -4.46
N LYS A 68 9.98 -4.15 -3.23
CA LYS A 68 8.88 -4.80 -2.52
C LYS A 68 7.56 -4.56 -3.23
N ALA A 69 7.34 -3.33 -3.71
CA ALA A 69 6.14 -2.98 -4.46
C ALA A 69 6.02 -3.83 -5.73
N ALA A 70 7.10 -3.94 -6.49
CA ALA A 70 7.14 -4.74 -7.72
C ALA A 70 6.87 -6.22 -7.43
N ASN A 71 7.46 -6.77 -6.38
CA ASN A 71 7.26 -8.16 -5.99
C ASN A 71 5.81 -8.44 -5.58
N GLN A 72 5.21 -7.54 -4.79
CA GLN A 72 3.82 -7.69 -4.36
C GLN A 72 2.88 -7.64 -5.55
N LYS A 73 3.07 -6.67 -6.44
CA LYS A 73 2.25 -6.55 -7.65
C LYS A 73 2.35 -7.79 -8.52
N SER A 74 3.56 -8.32 -8.70
CA SER A 74 3.79 -9.53 -9.47
C SER A 74 3.06 -10.73 -8.87
N LYS A 75 3.17 -10.93 -7.57
CA LYS A 75 2.51 -12.05 -6.87
C LYS A 75 0.99 -11.95 -6.96
N LEU A 76 0.44 -10.75 -6.79
CA LEU A 76 -1.00 -10.54 -6.86
C LEU A 76 -1.52 -10.73 -8.28
N THR A 77 -0.76 -10.28 -9.28
CA THR A 77 -1.10 -10.48 -10.69
C THR A 77 -1.16 -11.98 -11.02
N LYS A 78 -0.19 -12.75 -10.57
CA LYS A 78 -0.17 -14.20 -10.75
C LYS A 78 -1.34 -14.87 -10.07
N PHE A 79 -1.71 -14.41 -8.88
CA PHE A 79 -2.86 -14.92 -8.15
C PHE A 79 -4.15 -14.72 -8.95
N VAL A 80 -4.38 -13.49 -9.46
CA VAL A 80 -5.57 -13.18 -10.24
C VAL A 80 -5.60 -13.96 -11.55
N ASN A 81 -4.47 -14.07 -12.24
CA ASN A 81 -4.38 -14.84 -13.46
C ASN A 81 -4.66 -16.34 -13.22
N GLY A 82 -4.28 -16.83 -12.05
CA GLY A 82 -4.57 -18.20 -11.65
C GLY A 82 -6.05 -18.51 -11.47
N LEU A 83 -6.86 -17.50 -11.13
CA LEU A 83 -8.32 -17.67 -11.02
C LEU A 83 -8.96 -18.00 -12.37
N GLU A 84 -8.33 -17.61 -13.45
CA GLU A 84 -8.84 -17.87 -14.82
C GLU A 84 -8.84 -19.35 -15.16
N LYS A 85 -7.91 -20.10 -14.58
CA LYS A 85 -7.72 -21.53 -14.89
C LYS A 85 -8.67 -22.44 -14.14
N LYS A 86 -9.51 -21.87 -13.29
CA LYS A 86 -10.55 -22.60 -12.57
C LYS A 86 -11.88 -22.44 -13.29
#